data_7e34d523470e65db0afaf2064557597f
#
_entry.id   7e34d523470e65db0afaf2064557597f
#
_cell.length_a   1.000
_cell.length_b   1.000
_cell.length_c   1.000
_cell.angle_alpha   90.00
_cell.angle_beta   90.00
_cell.angle_gamma   90.00
#
_symmetry.space_group_name_H-M   'P 1'
#
loop_
_entity.id
_entity.type
_entity.pdbx_description
1 polymer ?
#
loop_
_entity_poly.entity_id
_entity_poly.type
_entity_poly.pdbx_seq_one_letter_code
_entity_poly.pdbx_strand_id
1 'polypeptide(L)'
;MRKLYFAGATVLFIFSACTKTINDTNGDPNSVPPTIKIISPLSIPTLKAGDMLEVKALFTHRDVVYVASWEALRAAGVCGTNPYSGQFEPKTSEYEMNFKFIIPHNFAGEQTIRLYGVDGPGNISTYDIKFIATN
;
A
#
# COMPACT_ATOMS: atom_id res chain seq x y z
N MET A 1 -66.39 -0.45 -3.14
CA MET A 1 -65.15 -1.07 -3.65
C MET A 1 -64.03 -0.02 -3.63
N ARG A 2 -63.12 -0.07 -2.64
CA ARG A 2 -61.98 0.83 -2.54
C ARG A 2 -60.76 0.05 -3.01
N LYS A 3 -60.14 0.52 -4.13
CA LYS A 3 -58.91 -0.04 -4.64
C LYS A 3 -57.71 0.56 -3.88
N LEU A 4 -56.99 -0.25 -3.10
CA LEU A 4 -55.69 0.11 -2.52
C LEU A 4 -54.62 -0.01 -3.58
N TYR A 5 -53.96 1.11 -3.90
CA TYR A 5 -52.72 1.11 -4.69
C TYR A 5 -51.55 0.97 -3.73
N PHE A 6 -50.85 -0.14 -3.78
CA PHE A 6 -49.53 -0.32 -3.15
C PHE A 6 -48.49 0.33 -4.03
N ALA A 7 -47.96 1.46 -3.58
CA ALA A 7 -46.77 2.08 -4.21
C ALA A 7 -45.56 1.33 -3.63
N GLY A 8 -44.96 0.47 -4.46
CA GLY A 8 -43.68 -0.16 -4.17
C GLY A 8 -42.53 0.84 -4.27
N ALA A 9 -41.94 1.23 -3.15
CA ALA A 9 -40.74 2.02 -3.10
C ALA A 9 -39.56 1.10 -3.40
N THR A 10 -39.02 1.18 -4.62
CA THR A 10 -37.76 0.51 -4.99
C THR A 10 -36.60 1.29 -4.39
N VAL A 11 -36.02 0.73 -3.30
CA VAL A 11 -34.80 1.28 -2.69
C VAL A 11 -33.62 0.88 -3.56
N LEU A 12 -33.10 1.83 -4.30
CA LEU A 12 -31.86 1.66 -5.08
C LEU A 12 -30.67 1.70 -4.11
N PHE A 13 -30.12 0.55 -3.77
CA PHE A 13 -28.84 0.48 -3.06
C PHE A 13 -27.72 0.85 -4.03
N ILE A 14 -27.22 2.09 -3.92
CA ILE A 14 -26.00 2.51 -4.61
C ILE A 14 -24.84 1.93 -3.81
N PHE A 15 -24.28 0.81 -4.27
CA PHE A 15 -23.00 0.31 -3.78
C PHE A 15 -21.91 1.26 -4.25
N SER A 16 -21.49 2.17 -3.39
CA SER A 16 -20.26 2.93 -3.59
C SER A 16 -19.08 1.98 -3.47
N ALA A 17 -18.68 1.38 -4.57
CA ALA A 17 -17.42 0.67 -4.65
C ALA A 17 -16.29 1.70 -4.46
N CYS A 18 -15.60 1.65 -3.31
CA CYS A 18 -14.35 2.36 -3.12
C CYS A 18 -13.29 1.74 -4.03
N THR A 19 -13.28 2.12 -5.29
CA THR A 19 -12.15 1.89 -6.17
C THR A 19 -11.16 3.02 -5.90
N LYS A 20 -10.06 2.75 -5.17
CA LYS A 20 -8.90 3.62 -5.19
C LYS A 20 -8.30 3.50 -6.60
N THR A 21 -8.78 4.33 -7.50
CA THR A 21 -8.14 4.51 -8.80
C THR A 21 -6.77 5.12 -8.48
N ILE A 22 -5.72 4.33 -8.56
CA ILE A 22 -4.38 4.88 -8.75
C ILE A 22 -4.48 5.49 -10.15
N ASN A 23 -4.70 6.80 -10.20
CA ASN A 23 -4.56 7.51 -11.45
C ASN A 23 -3.13 7.24 -11.90
N ASP A 24 -2.99 6.54 -13.03
CA ASP A 24 -1.73 6.54 -13.77
C ASP A 24 -1.41 8.00 -14.02
N THR A 25 -0.62 8.56 -13.14
CA THR A 25 -0.11 9.91 -13.28
C THR A 25 0.72 9.90 -14.55
N ASN A 26 0.59 10.97 -15.33
CA ASN A 26 1.27 11.23 -16.58
C ASN A 26 2.80 11.23 -16.40
N GLY A 27 3.37 10.09 -16.01
CA GLY A 27 4.82 9.90 -15.96
C GLY A 27 5.40 10.12 -17.36
N ASP A 28 6.61 10.62 -17.42
CA ASP A 28 7.35 10.68 -18.70
C ASP A 28 7.56 9.24 -19.20
N PRO A 29 7.02 8.87 -20.38
CA PRO A 29 7.15 7.51 -20.91
C PRO A 29 8.61 7.12 -21.20
N ASN A 30 9.53 8.09 -21.23
CA ASN A 30 10.96 7.85 -21.40
C ASN A 30 11.73 7.78 -20.07
N SER A 31 11.08 8.00 -18.94
CA SER A 31 11.69 7.89 -17.63
C SER A 31 11.52 6.46 -17.08
N VAL A 32 12.57 5.94 -16.47
CA VAL A 32 12.56 4.64 -15.78
C VAL A 32 12.22 4.89 -14.31
N PRO A 33 11.20 4.23 -13.75
CA PRO A 33 10.85 4.44 -12.34
C PRO A 33 11.98 4.02 -11.40
N PRO A 34 11.97 4.47 -10.13
CA PRO A 34 12.97 4.09 -9.14
C PRO A 34 13.08 2.56 -8.98
N THR A 35 14.28 2.07 -8.78
CA THR A 35 14.53 0.67 -8.43
C THR A 35 14.40 0.50 -6.93
N ILE A 36 13.72 -0.55 -6.48
CA ILE A 36 13.56 -0.92 -5.06
C ILE A 36 14.31 -2.23 -4.82
N LYS A 37 15.32 -2.20 -3.96
CA LYS A 37 16.09 -3.38 -3.54
C LYS A 37 15.84 -3.64 -2.06
N ILE A 38 15.33 -4.83 -1.71
CA ILE A 38 15.14 -5.23 -0.33
C ILE A 38 16.47 -5.66 0.28
N ILE A 39 16.75 -5.11 1.47
CA ILE A 39 17.89 -5.48 2.31
C ILE A 39 17.42 -6.43 3.42
N SER A 40 16.24 -6.16 4.01
CA SER A 40 15.62 -7.00 5.05
C SER A 40 14.08 -6.83 4.99
N PRO A 41 13.30 -7.90 5.20
CA PRO A 41 13.70 -9.32 5.33
C PRO A 41 14.03 -9.93 3.95
N LEU A 42 14.95 -10.90 3.91
CA LEU A 42 15.32 -11.64 2.69
C LEU A 42 14.49 -12.92 2.47
N SER A 43 13.64 -13.26 3.44
CA SER A 43 12.72 -14.41 3.37
C SER A 43 11.39 -14.02 3.99
N ILE A 44 10.35 -14.82 3.76
CA ILE A 44 9.01 -14.60 4.33
C ILE A 44 9.07 -15.01 5.82
N PRO A 45 9.05 -14.05 6.78
CA PRO A 45 9.08 -14.38 8.20
C PRO A 45 7.70 -14.81 8.70
N THR A 46 7.67 -15.67 9.73
CA THR A 46 6.46 -15.95 10.51
C THR A 46 6.59 -15.20 11.84
N LEU A 47 5.61 -14.37 12.16
CA LEU A 47 5.64 -13.43 13.28
C LEU A 47 4.35 -13.52 14.08
N LYS A 48 4.45 -13.33 15.41
CA LYS A 48 3.28 -13.27 16.30
C LYS A 48 2.80 -11.82 16.46
N ALA A 49 1.56 -11.68 16.91
CA ALA A 49 1.05 -10.38 17.34
C ALA A 49 1.97 -9.77 18.42
N GLY A 50 2.38 -8.51 18.24
CA GLY A 50 3.33 -7.81 19.08
C GLY A 50 4.80 -7.95 18.66
N ASP A 51 5.15 -8.93 17.81
CA ASP A 51 6.50 -9.03 17.26
C ASP A 51 6.78 -7.84 16.33
N MET A 52 8.07 -7.59 16.13
CA MET A 52 8.55 -6.47 15.29
C MET A 52 9.16 -6.98 13.99
N LEU A 53 8.63 -6.55 12.88
CA LEU A 53 9.22 -6.71 11.56
C LEU A 53 10.08 -5.48 11.23
N GLU A 54 11.39 -5.68 11.08
CA GLU A 54 12.29 -4.64 10.59
C GLU A 54 12.39 -4.71 9.07
N VAL A 55 12.04 -3.61 8.41
CA VAL A 55 12.10 -3.48 6.96
C VAL A 55 13.19 -2.49 6.59
N LYS A 56 14.12 -2.95 5.75
CA LYS A 56 15.15 -2.12 5.12
C LYS A 56 15.10 -2.28 3.62
N ALA A 57 15.05 -1.16 2.90
CA ALA A 57 15.00 -1.15 1.45
C ALA A 57 15.82 0.03 0.89
N LEU A 58 16.55 -0.23 -0.18
CA LEU A 58 17.28 0.78 -0.91
C LEU A 58 16.48 1.18 -2.15
N PHE A 59 16.19 2.45 -2.25
CA PHE A 59 15.58 3.08 -3.42
C PHE A 59 16.69 3.79 -4.21
N THR A 60 16.78 3.54 -5.51
CA THR A 60 17.75 4.19 -6.38
C THR A 60 17.08 4.68 -7.66
N HIS A 61 17.50 5.84 -8.13
CA HIS A 61 17.08 6.41 -9.40
C HIS A 61 18.24 7.18 -10.03
N ARG A 62 18.31 7.24 -11.37
CA ARG A 62 19.36 7.98 -12.07
C ARG A 62 19.40 9.45 -11.66
N ASP A 63 18.23 10.08 -11.51
CA ASP A 63 18.12 11.50 -11.21
C ASP A 63 17.66 11.71 -9.76
N VAL A 64 16.43 11.33 -9.42
CA VAL A 64 15.86 11.57 -8.09
C VAL A 64 14.81 10.56 -7.69
N VAL A 65 14.89 10.03 -6.46
CA VAL A 65 13.78 9.40 -5.73
C VAL A 65 13.02 10.54 -5.05
N TYR A 66 11.87 10.90 -5.60
CA TYR A 66 11.08 12.02 -5.10
C TYR A 66 10.28 11.64 -3.88
N VAL A 67 9.60 10.48 -3.94
CA VAL A 67 8.87 9.91 -2.81
C VAL A 67 9.28 8.46 -2.62
N ALA A 68 9.46 8.06 -1.37
CA ALA A 68 9.56 6.69 -0.93
C ALA A 68 8.49 6.47 0.14
N SER A 69 7.62 5.48 -0.02
CA SER A 69 6.54 5.21 0.94
C SER A 69 6.27 3.72 1.11
N TRP A 70 5.54 3.40 2.16
CA TRP A 70 5.10 2.05 2.45
C TRP A 70 3.69 2.02 3.02
N GLU A 71 2.98 0.92 2.82
CA GLU A 71 1.71 0.65 3.49
C GLU A 71 1.52 -0.85 3.74
N ALA A 72 0.93 -1.23 4.86
CA ALA A 72 0.42 -2.58 5.05
C ALA A 72 -0.90 -2.71 4.30
N LEU A 73 -0.98 -3.65 3.35
CA LEU A 73 -2.17 -3.82 2.52
C LEU A 73 -3.32 -4.37 3.37
N ARG A 74 -4.49 -3.76 3.23
CA ARG A 74 -5.72 -4.20 3.87
C ARG A 74 -6.43 -5.23 3.00
N ALA A 75 -7.27 -6.05 3.63
CA ALA A 75 -8.22 -6.87 2.91
C ALA A 75 -9.11 -6.00 2.01
N ALA A 76 -9.46 -6.53 0.83
CA ALA A 76 -10.33 -5.84 -0.12
C ALA A 76 -11.66 -5.42 0.54
N GLY A 77 -12.11 -4.19 0.25
CA GLY A 77 -13.38 -3.65 0.75
C GLY A 77 -13.25 -2.80 2.03
N VAL A 78 -12.08 -2.67 2.63
CA VAL A 78 -11.88 -1.77 3.77
C VAL A 78 -11.56 -0.37 3.27
N CYS A 79 -12.51 0.56 3.42
CA CYS A 79 -12.34 1.97 3.10
C CYS A 79 -11.79 2.75 4.30
N GLY A 80 -11.11 3.88 4.03
CA GLY A 80 -10.60 4.80 5.02
C GLY A 80 -9.07 4.92 5.03
N THR A 81 -8.56 5.81 5.88
CA THR A 81 -7.13 6.04 6.04
C THR A 81 -6.44 4.77 6.54
N ASN A 82 -5.34 4.39 5.90
CA ASN A 82 -4.54 3.27 6.37
C ASN A 82 -3.64 3.74 7.53
N PRO A 83 -3.86 3.29 8.78
CA PRO A 83 -3.04 3.69 9.92
C PRO A 83 -1.63 3.10 9.89
N TYR A 84 -1.42 2.08 9.04
CA TYR A 84 -0.16 1.37 8.89
C TYR A 84 0.51 1.77 7.58
N SER A 85 0.99 3.00 7.52
CA SER A 85 1.68 3.56 6.36
C SER A 85 2.67 4.64 6.77
N GLY A 86 3.65 4.90 5.91
CA GLY A 86 4.60 5.98 6.08
C GLY A 86 5.06 6.51 4.73
N GLN A 87 5.38 7.80 4.66
CA GLN A 87 5.86 8.46 3.46
C GLN A 87 7.06 9.36 3.79
N PHE A 88 8.03 9.38 2.89
CA PHE A 88 9.24 10.17 2.94
C PHE A 88 9.46 10.87 1.60
N GLU A 89 10.05 12.04 1.62
CA GLU A 89 10.42 12.81 0.43
C GLU A 89 11.93 13.06 0.40
N PRO A 90 12.74 12.02 0.12
CA PRO A 90 14.21 12.13 0.20
C PRO A 90 14.80 13.13 -0.79
N LYS A 91 14.24 13.21 -2.01
CA LYS A 91 14.71 14.09 -3.10
C LYS A 91 16.19 13.91 -3.41
N THR A 92 16.63 12.65 -3.40
CA THR A 92 18.01 12.21 -3.68
C THR A 92 18.03 11.09 -4.71
N SER A 93 19.15 10.82 -5.34
CA SER A 93 19.29 9.68 -6.27
C SER A 93 19.33 8.31 -5.58
N GLU A 94 19.62 8.30 -4.28
CA GLU A 94 19.68 7.10 -3.45
C GLU A 94 19.08 7.39 -2.07
N TYR A 95 18.23 6.48 -1.58
CA TYR A 95 17.58 6.59 -0.27
C TYR A 95 17.42 5.21 0.37
N GLU A 96 18.00 5.03 1.56
CA GLU A 96 17.77 3.84 2.38
C GLU A 96 16.59 4.09 3.33
N MET A 97 15.49 3.38 3.10
CA MET A 97 14.34 3.35 4.00
C MET A 97 14.57 2.29 5.07
N ASN A 98 14.41 2.68 6.32
CA ASN A 98 14.44 1.76 7.46
C ASN A 98 13.29 2.07 8.40
N PHE A 99 12.39 1.11 8.61
CA PHE A 99 11.30 1.25 9.56
C PHE A 99 11.01 -0.07 10.28
N LYS A 100 10.33 0.05 11.42
CA LYS A 100 9.91 -1.07 12.25
C LYS A 100 8.39 -1.13 12.26
N PHE A 101 7.84 -2.29 11.93
CA PHE A 101 6.41 -2.54 11.91
C PHE A 101 6.06 -3.54 13.00
N ILE A 102 5.26 -3.11 13.98
CA ILE A 102 4.77 -3.98 15.05
C ILE A 102 3.52 -4.70 14.53
N ILE A 103 3.51 -6.03 14.60
CA ILE A 103 2.43 -6.87 14.10
C ILE A 103 1.16 -6.63 14.94
N PRO A 104 0.07 -6.10 14.36
CA PRO A 104 -1.17 -5.88 15.08
C PRO A 104 -1.86 -7.20 15.47
N HIS A 105 -2.59 -7.21 16.59
CA HIS A 105 -3.33 -8.37 17.06
C HIS A 105 -4.44 -8.87 16.12
N ASN A 106 -4.91 -8.02 15.23
CA ASN A 106 -5.94 -8.38 14.25
C ASN A 106 -5.38 -8.85 12.91
N PHE A 107 -4.06 -9.00 12.78
CA PHE A 107 -3.43 -9.59 11.60
C PHE A 107 -3.34 -11.11 11.78
N ALA A 108 -3.76 -11.86 10.77
CA ALA A 108 -3.68 -13.32 10.73
C ALA A 108 -3.46 -13.82 9.31
N GLY A 109 -2.67 -14.88 9.16
CA GLY A 109 -2.32 -15.45 7.86
C GLY A 109 -1.33 -14.62 7.06
N GLU A 110 -1.32 -14.80 5.74
CA GLU A 110 -0.43 -14.05 4.85
C GLU A 110 -0.81 -12.56 4.81
N GLN A 111 0.17 -11.73 5.03
CA GLN A 111 0.06 -10.28 5.04
C GLN A 111 1.09 -9.69 4.08
N THR A 112 0.85 -8.47 3.63
CA THR A 112 1.73 -7.79 2.67
C THR A 112 1.97 -6.35 3.09
N ILE A 113 3.23 -5.95 3.09
CA ILE A 113 3.63 -4.53 3.11
C ILE A 113 4.08 -4.18 1.71
N ARG A 114 3.46 -3.15 1.12
CA ARG A 114 3.84 -2.63 -0.19
C ARG A 114 4.70 -1.39 -0.04
N LEU A 115 5.83 -1.39 -0.72
CA LEU A 115 6.71 -0.24 -0.88
C LEU A 115 6.39 0.45 -2.20
N TYR A 116 6.53 1.78 -2.24
CA TYR A 116 6.37 2.60 -3.43
C TYR A 116 7.58 3.52 -3.57
N GLY A 117 8.17 3.57 -4.76
CA GLY A 117 9.15 4.56 -5.15
C GLY A 117 8.60 5.43 -6.27
N VAL A 118 8.70 6.75 -6.15
CA VAL A 118 8.23 7.71 -7.15
C VAL A 118 9.38 8.62 -7.55
N ASP A 119 9.59 8.82 -8.85
CA ASP A 119 10.55 9.79 -9.39
C ASP A 119 9.96 11.21 -9.51
N GLY A 120 10.77 12.17 -9.98
CA GLY A 120 10.33 13.55 -10.19
C GLY A 120 9.17 13.69 -11.19
N PRO A 121 9.19 13.01 -12.34
CA PRO A 121 8.10 13.02 -13.31
C PRO A 121 6.83 12.28 -12.85
N GLY A 122 6.89 11.47 -11.77
CA GLY A 122 5.75 10.74 -11.22
C GLY A 122 5.65 9.29 -11.65
N ASN A 123 6.71 8.67 -12.22
CA ASN A 123 6.73 7.24 -12.49
C ASN A 123 6.88 6.46 -11.19
N ILE A 124 6.13 5.37 -11.07
CA ILE A 124 5.98 4.61 -9.83
C ILE A 124 6.54 3.21 -10.00
N SER A 125 7.36 2.77 -9.05
CA SER A 125 7.70 1.37 -8.83
C SER A 125 7.08 0.87 -7.53
N THR A 126 6.79 -0.43 -7.48
CA THR A 126 6.26 -1.08 -6.28
C THR A 126 7.01 -2.35 -5.97
N TYR A 127 7.08 -2.71 -4.67
CA TYR A 127 7.60 -3.98 -4.21
C TYR A 127 6.78 -4.50 -3.02
N ASP A 128 6.37 -5.76 -3.08
CA ASP A 128 5.56 -6.42 -2.05
C ASP A 128 6.44 -7.29 -1.14
N ILE A 129 6.48 -6.96 0.15
CA ILE A 129 7.11 -7.75 1.20
C ILE A 129 6.01 -8.57 1.88
N LYS A 130 6.13 -9.89 1.82
CA LYS A 130 5.18 -10.81 2.44
C LYS A 130 5.68 -11.29 3.79
N PHE A 131 4.75 -11.51 4.72
CA PHE A 131 5.00 -12.17 6.01
C PHE A 131 3.76 -12.95 6.46
N ILE A 132 3.94 -13.89 7.40
CA ILE A 132 2.84 -14.67 7.97
C ILE A 132 2.63 -14.21 9.40
N ALA A 133 1.44 -13.68 9.69
CA ALA A 133 1.03 -13.30 11.03
C ALA A 133 0.33 -14.49 11.73
N THR A 134 0.74 -14.79 12.96
CA THR A 134 0.13 -15.81 13.81
C THR A 134 -0.35 -15.16 15.12
N ASN A 135 -1.41 -15.72 15.67
CA ASN A 135 -1.93 -15.33 16.99
C ASN A 135 -1.17 -16.04 18.12
#